data_0c3dc2a458c361f796bc85f96d9e314f
#
_entry.id   0c3dc2a458c361f796bc85f96d9e314f
#
_cell.length_a   1.000
_cell.length_b   1.000
_cell.length_c   1.000
_cell.angle_alpha   90.00
_cell.angle_beta   90.00
_cell.angle_gamma   90.00
#
_symmetry.space_group_name_H-M   'P 1'
#
loop_
_entity.id
_entity.type
_entity.pdbx_description
1 polymer ?
#
loop_
_entity_poly.entity_id
_entity_poly.type
_entity_poly.pdbx_seq_one_letter_code
_entity_poly.pdbx_strand_id
1 'polypeptide(L)'
;MATSESIVRSESREISILVAAEDVTVTYARYAAGEHVAAPHVHDKHTDAFYVLEGELTFEIGREPEIVTVASRGFIAVPPGVAHSFQNDGDRPARWLTIHTPDGGFAAFMRAIRDGHAVMWDIADVPPDGGLPANEVVVNP
;
A
#
# COMPACT_ATOMS: atom_id res chain seq x y z
N MET A 1 1.63 -8.42 -25.87
CA MET A 1 1.48 -7.39 -24.81
C MET A 1 0.70 -7.98 -23.65
N ALA A 2 1.08 -7.63 -22.43
CA ALA A 2 0.34 -8.04 -21.25
C ALA A 2 -0.75 -7.02 -20.91
N THR A 3 -1.80 -7.48 -20.22
CA THR A 3 -2.88 -6.64 -19.72
C THR A 3 -2.91 -6.70 -18.21
N SER A 4 -3.67 -5.81 -17.56
CA SER A 4 -3.86 -5.84 -16.11
C SER A 4 -4.51 -7.17 -15.68
N GLU A 5 -4.22 -7.54 -14.45
CA GLU A 5 -4.68 -8.79 -13.85
C GLU A 5 -5.58 -8.48 -12.65
N SER A 6 -6.85 -8.87 -12.71
CA SER A 6 -7.80 -8.63 -11.62
C SER A 6 -7.51 -9.56 -10.44
N ILE A 7 -7.45 -9.00 -9.24
CA ILE A 7 -7.26 -9.74 -7.99
C ILE A 7 -8.55 -9.78 -7.17
N VAL A 8 -9.14 -8.60 -6.93
CA VAL A 8 -10.39 -8.44 -6.18
C VAL A 8 -11.30 -7.52 -6.95
N ARG A 9 -12.58 -7.85 -7.00
CA ARG A 9 -13.59 -6.99 -7.61
C ARG A 9 -14.92 -7.15 -6.90
N SER A 10 -15.30 -6.14 -6.14
CA SER A 10 -16.57 -6.06 -5.43
C SER A 10 -17.04 -4.61 -5.36
N GLU A 11 -18.22 -4.35 -4.79
CA GLU A 11 -18.70 -2.98 -4.58
C GLU A 11 -17.79 -2.18 -3.66
N SER A 12 -17.24 -2.81 -2.61
CA SER A 12 -16.42 -2.14 -1.62
C SER A 12 -14.95 -2.03 -2.02
N ARG A 13 -14.45 -2.92 -2.89
CA ARG A 13 -13.02 -3.02 -3.21
C ARG A 13 -12.78 -3.48 -4.64
N GLU A 14 -11.74 -2.93 -5.23
CA GLU A 14 -11.18 -3.40 -6.49
C GLU A 14 -9.66 -3.34 -6.40
N ILE A 15 -8.99 -4.42 -6.78
CA ILE A 15 -7.52 -4.47 -6.84
C ILE A 15 -7.13 -5.16 -8.14
N SER A 16 -6.21 -4.53 -8.88
CA SER A 16 -5.65 -5.10 -10.11
C SER A 16 -4.13 -4.92 -10.14
N ILE A 17 -3.42 -5.93 -10.61
CA ILE A 17 -1.98 -5.81 -10.87
C ILE A 17 -1.81 -5.20 -12.26
N LEU A 18 -1.12 -4.07 -12.33
CA LEU A 18 -0.81 -3.39 -13.60
C LEU A 18 0.56 -3.78 -14.14
N VAL A 19 1.54 -3.94 -13.24
CA VAL A 19 2.90 -4.37 -13.54
C VAL A 19 3.32 -5.37 -12.49
N ALA A 20 3.88 -6.49 -12.91
CA ALA A 20 4.51 -7.46 -12.02
C ALA A 20 5.87 -7.84 -12.58
N ALA A 21 6.92 -7.26 -12.03
CA ALA A 21 8.31 -7.50 -12.38
C ALA A 21 9.14 -7.65 -11.12
N GLU A 22 10.33 -8.20 -11.24
CA GLU A 22 11.21 -8.44 -10.09
C GLU A 22 11.59 -7.16 -9.35
N ASP A 23 11.82 -6.09 -10.08
CA ASP A 23 12.25 -4.79 -9.57
C ASP A 23 11.10 -3.85 -9.21
N VAL A 24 9.89 -4.11 -9.69
CA VAL A 24 8.72 -3.27 -9.38
C VAL A 24 7.41 -4.01 -9.59
N THR A 25 6.48 -3.80 -8.65
CA THR A 25 5.08 -4.19 -8.82
C THR A 25 4.23 -2.94 -8.66
N VAL A 26 3.32 -2.72 -9.60
CA VAL A 26 2.36 -1.62 -9.53
C VAL A 26 0.96 -2.21 -9.50
N THR A 27 0.20 -1.83 -8.48
CA THR A 27 -1.21 -2.22 -8.35
C THR A 27 -2.09 -0.98 -8.37
N TYR A 28 -3.28 -1.15 -8.94
CA TYR A 28 -4.37 -0.20 -8.84
C TYR A 28 -5.34 -0.70 -7.79
N ALA A 29 -5.83 0.20 -6.95
CA ALA A 29 -6.85 -0.12 -5.97
C ALA A 29 -7.93 0.95 -5.90
N ARG A 30 -9.15 0.51 -5.61
CA ARG A 30 -10.29 1.36 -5.25
C ARG A 30 -10.94 0.78 -4.01
N TYR A 31 -11.08 1.59 -2.97
CA TYR A 31 -11.78 1.20 -1.74
C TYR A 31 -12.88 2.20 -1.45
N ALA A 32 -14.05 1.70 -1.05
CA ALA A 32 -15.18 2.53 -0.66
C ALA A 32 -14.86 3.39 0.57
N ALA A 33 -15.67 4.43 0.79
CA ALA A 33 -15.55 5.29 1.96
C ALA A 33 -15.59 4.48 3.26
N GLY A 34 -14.73 4.84 4.21
CA GLY A 34 -14.66 4.20 5.52
C GLY A 34 -13.94 2.85 5.57
N GLU A 35 -13.44 2.36 4.44
CA GLU A 35 -12.77 1.05 4.38
C GLU A 35 -11.34 1.14 4.90
N HIS A 36 -11.00 0.21 5.79
CA HIS A 36 -9.64 -0.01 6.25
C HIS A 36 -8.86 -0.78 5.18
N VAL A 37 -7.63 -0.36 4.91
CA VAL A 37 -6.82 -1.00 3.88
C VAL A 37 -5.72 -1.87 4.48
N ALA A 38 -4.85 -1.30 5.30
CA ALA A 38 -3.72 -2.04 5.86
C ALA A 38 -3.50 -1.70 7.33
N ALA A 39 -3.41 -2.72 8.16
CA ALA A 39 -3.02 -2.60 9.56
C ALA A 39 -1.53 -2.24 9.68
N PRO A 40 -1.07 -1.74 10.85
CA PRO A 40 0.33 -1.38 11.05
C PRO A 40 1.29 -2.52 10.74
N HIS A 41 2.30 -2.24 9.91
CA HIS A 41 3.32 -3.21 9.48
C HIS A 41 4.59 -2.49 9.02
N VAL A 42 5.63 -3.27 8.76
CA VAL A 42 6.88 -2.81 8.14
C VAL A 42 7.26 -3.72 6.97
N HIS A 43 8.03 -3.17 6.05
CA HIS A 43 8.72 -3.94 5.01
C HIS A 43 10.22 -3.84 5.25
N ASP A 44 10.95 -4.95 5.16
CA ASP A 44 12.39 -4.95 5.45
C ASP A 44 13.24 -4.58 4.24
N LYS A 45 12.78 -4.88 3.04
CA LYS A 45 13.62 -4.88 1.84
C LYS A 45 13.07 -4.07 0.68
N HIS A 46 11.88 -3.49 0.78
CA HIS A 46 11.32 -2.71 -0.30
C HIS A 46 10.68 -1.42 0.19
N THR A 47 10.60 -0.47 -0.73
CA THR A 47 9.85 0.78 -0.56
C THR A 47 8.42 0.58 -0.99
N ASP A 48 7.49 1.13 -0.22
CA ASP A 48 6.08 1.13 -0.51
C ASP A 48 5.65 2.57 -0.82
N ALA A 49 5.24 2.82 -2.06
CA ALA A 49 4.87 4.16 -2.50
C ALA A 49 3.43 4.19 -3.02
N PHE A 50 2.77 5.33 -2.87
CA PHE A 50 1.36 5.48 -3.18
C PHE A 50 1.15 6.79 -3.94
N TYR A 51 0.42 6.70 -5.06
CA TYR A 51 -0.03 7.86 -5.80
C TYR A 51 -1.56 7.87 -5.81
N VAL A 52 -2.16 8.89 -5.19
CA VAL A 52 -3.62 8.99 -5.08
C VAL A 52 -4.20 9.58 -6.35
N LEU A 53 -5.12 8.85 -6.96
CA LEU A 53 -5.79 9.26 -8.20
C LEU A 53 -7.09 10.01 -7.93
N GLU A 54 -7.84 9.57 -6.92
CA GLU A 54 -9.14 10.13 -6.56
C GLU A 54 -9.40 9.92 -5.07
N GLY A 55 -10.09 10.85 -4.44
CA GLY A 55 -10.37 10.78 -3.00
C GLY A 55 -9.14 11.11 -2.17
N GLU A 56 -9.04 10.48 -1.03
CA GLU A 56 -7.90 10.67 -0.12
C GLU A 56 -7.60 9.39 0.66
N LEU A 57 -6.37 9.25 1.12
CA LEU A 57 -5.94 8.20 2.02
C LEU A 57 -5.32 8.82 3.26
N THR A 58 -5.61 8.26 4.41
CA THR A 58 -5.02 8.66 5.68
C THR A 58 -4.03 7.60 6.14
N PHE A 59 -2.79 8.03 6.36
CA PHE A 59 -1.68 7.20 6.78
C PHE A 59 -1.31 7.50 8.22
N GLU A 60 -0.89 6.48 8.92
CA GLU A 60 -0.24 6.60 10.23
C GLU A 60 1.16 6.03 10.07
N ILE A 61 2.21 6.85 10.32
CA ILE A 61 3.57 6.56 9.86
C ILE A 61 4.60 6.83 10.95
N GLY A 62 5.56 5.92 11.05
CA GLY A 62 6.78 6.11 11.81
C GLY A 62 6.77 5.53 13.21
N ARG A 63 7.91 5.62 13.86
CA ARG A 63 8.13 5.12 15.22
C ARG A 63 7.23 5.82 16.24
N GLU A 64 7.13 7.13 16.13
CA GLU A 64 6.16 7.95 16.84
C GLU A 64 5.10 8.32 15.82
N PRO A 65 3.96 7.61 15.79
CA PRO A 65 3.05 7.69 14.66
C PRO A 65 2.58 9.11 14.36
N GLU A 66 2.78 9.54 13.13
CA GLU A 66 2.27 10.79 12.58
C GLU A 66 1.14 10.48 11.61
N ILE A 67 0.09 11.28 11.64
CA ILE A 67 -1.04 11.14 10.75
C ILE A 67 -0.84 12.05 9.53
N VAL A 68 -0.88 11.46 8.35
CA VAL A 68 -0.72 12.17 7.09
C VAL A 68 -1.89 11.82 6.17
N THR A 69 -2.59 12.83 5.68
CA THR A 69 -3.64 12.66 4.68
C THR A 69 -3.10 13.07 3.32
N VAL A 70 -3.23 12.16 2.35
CA VAL A 70 -2.79 12.36 0.97
C VAL A 70 -4.02 12.40 0.08
N ALA A 71 -4.22 13.53 -0.60
CA ALA A 71 -5.36 13.75 -1.48
C ALA A 71 -4.99 13.45 -2.95
N SER A 72 -5.97 13.60 -3.83
CA SER A 72 -5.80 13.40 -5.28
C SER A 72 -4.57 14.12 -5.83
N ARG A 73 -3.76 13.41 -6.61
CA ARG A 73 -2.44 13.79 -7.16
C ARG A 73 -1.32 13.86 -6.12
N GLY A 74 -1.64 13.57 -4.86
CA GLY A 74 -0.63 13.46 -3.81
C GLY A 74 0.13 12.15 -3.88
N PHE A 75 1.27 12.13 -3.24
CA PHE A 75 2.20 11.02 -3.27
C PHE A 75 2.86 10.83 -1.91
N ILE A 76 3.06 9.56 -1.53
CA ILE A 76 3.83 9.22 -0.34
C ILE A 76 4.70 8.01 -0.64
N ALA A 77 5.95 8.02 -0.18
CA ALA A 77 6.85 6.89 -0.27
C ALA A 77 7.40 6.56 1.10
N VAL A 78 7.23 5.31 1.50
CA VAL A 78 7.64 4.79 2.81
C VAL A 78 8.81 3.82 2.60
N PRO A 79 10.01 4.18 3.10
CA PRO A 79 11.18 3.31 2.95
C PRO A 79 11.11 2.07 3.83
N PRO A 80 11.98 1.06 3.58
CA PRO A 80 12.06 -0.11 4.44
C PRO A 80 12.25 0.23 5.91
N GLY A 81 11.64 -0.55 6.80
CA GLY A 81 11.79 -0.40 8.23
C GLY A 81 10.90 0.64 8.90
N VAL A 82 10.18 1.45 8.13
CA VAL A 82 9.25 2.45 8.68
C VAL A 82 7.86 1.86 8.79
N ALA A 83 7.31 1.85 10.01
CA ALA A 83 5.97 1.36 10.27
C ALA A 83 4.93 2.26 9.61
N HIS A 84 3.91 1.65 9.01
CA HIS A 84 2.81 2.38 8.41
C HIS A 84 1.53 1.56 8.37
N SER A 85 0.42 2.27 8.39
CA SER A 85 -0.92 1.75 8.13
C SER A 85 -1.68 2.80 7.36
N PHE A 86 -2.75 2.42 6.67
CA PHE A 86 -3.55 3.40 5.96
C PHE A 86 -4.98 2.92 5.72
N GLN A 87 -5.84 3.90 5.46
CA GLN A 87 -7.27 3.67 5.29
C GLN A 87 -7.92 4.82 4.51
N ASN A 88 -9.11 4.56 4.03
CA ASN A 88 -9.96 5.59 3.44
C ASN A 88 -10.91 6.13 4.51
N ASP A 89 -10.51 7.21 5.18
CA ASP A 89 -11.33 7.92 6.17
C ASP A 89 -12.25 8.98 5.54
N GLY A 90 -12.18 9.13 4.22
CA GLY A 90 -13.01 10.10 3.52
C GLY A 90 -14.47 9.64 3.37
N ASP A 91 -15.27 10.49 2.75
CA ASP A 91 -16.70 10.28 2.54
C ASP A 91 -17.04 9.76 1.13
N ARG A 92 -16.03 9.45 0.33
CA ARG A 92 -16.14 8.95 -1.04
C ARG A 92 -15.10 7.85 -1.29
N PRO A 93 -15.26 7.08 -2.39
CA PRO A 93 -14.23 6.10 -2.76
C PRO A 93 -12.87 6.75 -2.97
N ALA A 94 -11.82 6.04 -2.58
CA ALA A 94 -10.44 6.41 -2.89
C ALA A 94 -9.89 5.46 -3.96
N ARG A 95 -9.12 6.01 -4.89
CA ARG A 95 -8.42 5.27 -5.95
C ARG A 95 -6.97 5.65 -5.93
N TRP A 96 -6.09 4.66 -6.02
CA TRP A 96 -4.65 4.93 -5.97
C TRP A 96 -3.84 3.84 -6.65
N LEU A 97 -2.60 4.19 -6.94
CA LEU A 97 -1.57 3.24 -7.34
C LEU A 97 -0.68 2.95 -6.15
N THR A 98 -0.39 1.67 -5.92
CA THR A 98 0.65 1.25 -4.98
C THR A 98 1.83 0.73 -5.78
N ILE A 99 3.03 1.17 -5.41
CA ILE A 99 4.28 0.80 -6.06
C ILE A 99 5.16 0.12 -5.03
N HIS A 100 5.47 -1.15 -5.24
CA HIS A 100 6.45 -1.90 -4.44
C HIS A 100 7.74 -2.01 -5.23
N THR A 101 8.83 -1.49 -4.71
CA THR A 101 10.13 -1.53 -5.40
C THR A 101 11.26 -1.86 -4.42
N PRO A 102 11.96 -3.01 -4.62
CA PRO A 102 11.58 -4.13 -5.51
C PRO A 102 10.22 -4.75 -5.15
N ASP A 103 9.77 -5.73 -5.93
CA ASP A 103 8.46 -6.37 -5.72
C ASP A 103 8.26 -6.92 -4.29
N GLY A 104 9.28 -7.50 -3.69
CA GLY A 104 9.21 -8.02 -2.32
C GLY A 104 8.28 -9.22 -2.13
N GLY A 105 7.84 -9.85 -3.21
CA GLY A 105 6.88 -10.96 -3.19
C GLY A 105 5.41 -10.52 -3.22
N PHE A 106 5.14 -9.23 -3.44
CA PHE A 106 3.78 -8.69 -3.38
C PHE A 106 2.87 -9.24 -4.48
N ALA A 107 3.37 -9.37 -5.71
CA ALA A 107 2.56 -9.91 -6.80
C ALA A 107 2.12 -11.35 -6.51
N ALA A 108 3.03 -12.19 -6.02
CA ALA A 108 2.71 -13.57 -5.63
C ALA A 108 1.71 -13.61 -4.47
N PHE A 109 1.85 -12.70 -3.50
CA PHE A 109 0.92 -12.58 -2.38
C PHE A 109 -0.50 -12.20 -2.86
N MET A 110 -0.61 -11.23 -3.76
CA MET A 110 -1.91 -10.84 -4.32
C MET A 110 -2.58 -11.98 -5.07
N ARG A 111 -1.83 -12.72 -5.88
CA ARG A 111 -2.34 -13.88 -6.62
C ARG A 111 -2.76 -15.01 -5.67
N ALA A 112 -2.03 -15.21 -4.59
CA ALA A 112 -2.39 -16.19 -3.57
C ALA A 112 -3.71 -15.84 -2.88
N ILE A 113 -3.94 -14.57 -2.54
CA ILE A 113 -5.22 -14.10 -2.00
C ILE A 113 -6.36 -14.42 -2.97
N ARG A 114 -6.20 -14.09 -4.24
CA ARG A 114 -7.21 -14.39 -5.26
C ARG A 114 -7.51 -15.88 -5.35
N ASP A 115 -6.49 -16.71 -5.28
CA ASP A 115 -6.57 -18.15 -5.50
C ASP A 115 -6.86 -18.94 -4.19
N GLY A 116 -6.98 -18.26 -3.06
CA GLY A 116 -7.42 -18.86 -1.79
C GLY A 116 -6.33 -19.57 -0.99
N HIS A 117 -5.07 -19.19 -1.17
CA HIS A 117 -3.96 -19.73 -0.38
C HIS A 117 -3.04 -18.60 0.11
N ALA A 118 -2.02 -18.96 0.88
CA ALA A 118 -1.10 -18.00 1.48
C ALA A 118 0.33 -18.25 1.02
N VAL A 119 1.08 -17.19 0.83
CA VAL A 119 2.52 -17.23 0.57
C VAL A 119 3.20 -16.19 1.46
N MET A 120 4.48 -16.39 1.74
CA MET A 120 5.29 -15.41 2.45
C MET A 120 5.72 -14.29 1.48
N TRP A 121 5.80 -13.07 1.99
CA TRP A 121 6.33 -11.93 1.27
C TRP A 121 7.00 -10.97 2.26
N ASP A 122 7.60 -9.88 1.76
CA ASP A 122 8.35 -8.95 2.59
C ASP A 122 7.41 -8.05 3.41
N ILE A 123 6.87 -8.61 4.48
CA ILE A 123 6.05 -7.91 5.47
C ILE A 123 6.31 -8.48 6.85
N ALA A 124 6.33 -7.65 7.86
CA ALA A 124 6.49 -8.04 9.25
C ALA A 124 5.65 -7.15 10.17
N ASP A 125 5.38 -7.66 11.38
CA ASP A 125 4.79 -6.86 12.43
C ASP A 125 5.71 -5.71 12.83
N VAL A 126 5.12 -4.64 13.32
CA VAL A 126 5.90 -3.50 13.83
C VAL A 126 6.76 -3.98 15.00
N PRO A 127 8.10 -3.73 14.96
CA PRO A 127 8.97 -4.11 16.06
C PRO A 127 8.57 -3.43 17.40
N PRO A 128 8.96 -4.02 18.55
CA PRO A 128 8.62 -3.43 19.86
C PRO A 128 9.08 -1.98 20.06
N ASP A 129 10.15 -1.57 19.38
CA ASP A 129 10.66 -0.19 19.43
C ASP A 129 9.95 0.78 18.48
N GLY A 130 8.95 0.29 17.70
CA GLY A 130 8.19 1.08 16.74
C GLY A 130 8.83 1.19 15.34
N GLY A 131 9.94 0.53 15.10
CA GLY A 131 10.65 0.59 13.82
C GLY A 131 11.50 1.86 13.65
N LEU A 132 11.81 2.22 12.42
CA LEU A 132 12.61 3.42 12.11
C LEU A 132 11.75 4.69 12.21
N PRO A 133 12.37 5.84 12.51
CA PRO A 133 11.67 7.12 12.45
C PRO A 133 11.30 7.48 11.01
N ALA A 134 10.31 8.37 10.86
CA ALA A 134 9.77 8.76 9.56
C ALA A 134 10.62 9.79 8.79
N ASN A 135 11.88 10.01 9.15
CA ASN A 135 12.72 11.08 8.60
C ASN A 135 12.92 11.02 7.08
N GLU A 136 12.88 9.82 6.51
CA GLU A 136 13.12 9.61 5.09
C GLU A 136 11.84 9.33 4.29
N VAL A 137 10.69 9.44 4.94
CA VAL A 137 9.41 9.36 4.23
C VAL A 137 9.26 10.61 3.37
N VAL A 138 8.89 10.41 2.10
CA VAL A 138 8.63 11.52 1.17
C VAL A 138 7.12 11.70 1.08
N VAL A 139 6.66 12.93 1.32
CA VAL A 139 5.23 13.25 1.25
C VAL A 139 5.01 14.49 0.38
N ASN A 140 4.14 14.33 -0.61
CA ASN A 140 3.60 15.43 -1.43
C ASN A 140 2.07 15.32 -1.32
N PRO A 141 1.47 15.92 -0.30
CA PRO A 141 0.06 15.72 0.02
C PRO A 141 -0.94 16.29 -0.99
#